data_498c2bd1eb28036cebdc0dd4f3b8d4a3
#
_entry.id   498c2bd1eb28036cebdc0dd4f3b8d4a3
#
_cell.length_a   1.000
_cell.length_b   1.000
_cell.length_c   1.000
_cell.angle_alpha   90.00
_cell.angle_beta   90.00
_cell.angle_gamma   90.00
#
_symmetry.space_group_name_H-M   'P 1'
#
loop_
_entity.id
_entity.type
_entity.pdbx_description
1 polymer ?
#
loop_
_entity_poly.entity_id
_entity_poly.type
_entity_poly.pdbx_seq_one_letter_code
_entity_poly.pdbx_strand_id
1 'polypeptide(L)'
;MNERDVKLLFKANHWAEAIVKYAPAENGWLVEFISADNHQAHALTLKRGMLRIFKTSDTALHWCRDMGFTKITVQLHKMLNQDVDGDKTAARILLVEDDKGDIELTMRAIRRINAHFDIIVCRDGQEALDFLFAMGKHKARNLNELPQLILLDLNLPKMSGHEVLKTIRNNENTRYIPVVILSSSDELSDIQRGYELGNNSYVRKPVEYEKFCDTIKAIGEYWLSTNIALPKH
;
A
#
# COMPACT_ATOMS: atom_id res chain seq x y z
N MET A 1 22.26 -20.34 11.67
CA MET A 1 22.89 -21.63 11.25
C MET A 1 23.62 -21.42 9.93
N ASN A 2 24.85 -21.85 9.79
CA ASN A 2 25.64 -21.64 8.57
C ASN A 2 25.36 -22.73 7.51
N GLU A 3 25.79 -22.49 6.26
CA GLU A 3 25.57 -23.39 5.11
C GLU A 3 26.06 -24.83 5.31
N ARG A 4 27.19 -24.99 5.99
CA ARG A 4 27.75 -26.33 6.29
C ARG A 4 26.83 -27.13 7.22
N ASP A 5 26.32 -26.45 8.24
CA ASP A 5 25.42 -27.08 9.21
C ASP A 5 24.09 -27.45 8.54
N VAL A 6 23.57 -26.58 7.66
CA VAL A 6 22.35 -26.87 6.89
C VAL A 6 22.53 -28.10 6.02
N LYS A 7 23.66 -28.25 5.30
CA LYS A 7 23.98 -29.44 4.47
C LYS A 7 24.06 -30.71 5.27
N LEU A 8 24.65 -30.66 6.46
CA LEU A 8 24.77 -31.82 7.34
C LEU A 8 23.42 -32.28 7.84
N LEU A 9 22.61 -31.35 8.32
CA LEU A 9 21.28 -31.66 8.85
C LEU A 9 20.27 -32.03 7.75
N PHE A 10 20.47 -31.52 6.52
CA PHE A 10 19.66 -31.94 5.37
C PHE A 10 19.86 -33.45 5.06
N LYS A 11 21.10 -33.91 5.06
CA LYS A 11 21.42 -35.33 4.89
C LYS A 11 20.84 -36.24 5.98
N ALA A 12 20.55 -35.70 7.14
CA ALA A 12 19.91 -36.38 8.26
C ALA A 12 18.39 -36.29 8.26
N ASN A 13 17.76 -35.79 7.18
CA ASN A 13 16.31 -35.55 7.07
C ASN A 13 15.74 -34.68 8.20
N HIS A 14 16.54 -33.77 8.75
CA HIS A 14 16.14 -32.90 9.87
C HIS A 14 15.19 -31.78 9.46
N TRP A 15 15.17 -31.39 8.19
CA TRP A 15 14.40 -30.27 7.70
C TRP A 15 13.08 -30.70 7.06
N ALA A 16 11.98 -30.09 7.50
CA ALA A 16 10.65 -30.27 6.92
C ALA A 16 10.42 -29.37 5.69
N GLU A 17 10.91 -28.13 5.76
CA GLU A 17 10.62 -27.09 4.77
C GLU A 17 11.69 -26.00 4.80
N ALA A 18 11.91 -25.36 3.64
CA ALA A 18 12.61 -24.09 3.53
C ALA A 18 11.61 -22.96 3.27
N ILE A 19 11.81 -21.84 3.94
CA ILE A 19 10.99 -20.62 3.77
C ILE A 19 11.90 -19.52 3.27
N VAL A 20 11.55 -18.96 2.10
CA VAL A 20 12.19 -17.75 1.55
C VAL A 20 11.29 -16.56 1.88
N LYS A 21 11.78 -15.61 2.63
CA LYS A 21 11.00 -14.42 3.03
C LYS A 21 11.78 -13.14 2.82
N TYR A 22 11.07 -12.07 2.47
CA TYR A 22 11.67 -10.75 2.38
C TYR A 22 11.97 -10.21 3.77
N ALA A 23 13.16 -9.60 3.95
CA ALA A 23 13.60 -8.95 5.16
C ALA A 23 13.74 -7.44 4.90
N PRO A 24 12.73 -6.62 5.22
CA PRO A 24 12.73 -5.19 4.91
C PRO A 24 13.90 -4.42 5.54
N ALA A 25 14.25 -4.73 6.78
CA ALA A 25 15.36 -4.10 7.49
C ALA A 25 16.72 -4.28 6.79
N GLU A 26 16.87 -5.40 6.07
CA GLU A 26 18.10 -5.78 5.36
C GLU A 26 18.02 -5.47 3.85
N ASN A 27 16.88 -4.96 3.40
CA ASN A 27 16.55 -4.73 1.99
C ASN A 27 16.90 -5.93 1.09
N GLY A 28 16.44 -7.12 1.48
CA GLY A 28 16.77 -8.35 0.78
C GLY A 28 15.95 -9.55 1.25
N TRP A 29 16.35 -10.73 0.81
CA TRP A 29 15.65 -11.98 1.09
C TRP A 29 16.47 -12.85 2.02
N LEU A 30 15.84 -13.45 3.01
CA LEU A 30 16.46 -14.43 3.89
C LEU A 30 15.82 -15.80 3.72
N VAL A 31 16.55 -16.83 4.13
CA VAL A 31 16.09 -18.22 4.12
C VAL A 31 16.02 -18.71 5.55
N GLU A 32 14.90 -19.30 5.91
CA GLU A 32 14.70 -20.01 7.17
C GLU A 32 14.40 -21.49 6.87
N PHE A 33 14.74 -22.34 7.81
CA PHE A 33 14.47 -23.78 7.76
C PHE A 33 13.61 -24.17 8.94
N ILE A 34 12.59 -24.95 8.68
CA ILE A 34 11.74 -25.51 9.73
C ILE A 34 12.22 -26.94 10.02
N SER A 35 12.56 -27.21 11.28
CA SER A 35 12.94 -28.54 11.70
C SER A 35 11.73 -29.48 11.71
N ALA A 36 11.96 -30.75 11.33
CA ALA A 36 10.90 -31.75 11.25
C ALA A 36 10.36 -32.20 12.62
N ASP A 37 11.19 -32.16 13.62
CA ASP A 37 10.93 -32.72 14.96
C ASP A 37 10.16 -31.75 15.86
N ASN A 38 10.53 -30.47 15.87
CA ASN A 38 9.98 -29.51 16.82
C ASN A 38 9.40 -28.25 16.15
N HIS A 39 9.38 -28.18 14.83
CA HIS A 39 8.86 -27.06 14.05
C HIS A 39 9.54 -25.71 14.35
N GLN A 40 10.76 -25.74 14.88
CA GLN A 40 11.53 -24.52 15.12
C GLN A 40 12.08 -23.95 13.81
N ALA A 41 12.04 -22.63 13.70
CA ALA A 41 12.61 -21.89 12.58
C ALA A 41 14.07 -21.53 12.85
N HIS A 42 14.93 -21.79 11.87
CA HIS A 42 16.36 -21.48 11.92
C HIS A 42 16.78 -20.66 10.71
N ALA A 43 17.19 -19.41 10.94
CA ALA A 43 17.64 -18.53 9.86
C ALA A 43 19.02 -18.96 9.34
N LEU A 44 19.20 -18.84 8.01
CA LEU A 44 20.50 -19.03 7.37
C LEU A 44 21.45 -17.89 7.74
N THR A 45 22.65 -18.23 8.20
CA THR A 45 23.66 -17.26 8.60
C THR A 45 24.98 -17.45 7.84
N LEU A 46 25.75 -16.38 7.76
CA LEU A 46 27.15 -16.40 7.37
C LEU A 46 28.03 -16.88 8.54
N LYS A 47 29.32 -17.08 8.28
CA LYS A 47 30.32 -17.25 9.33
C LYS A 47 30.25 -16.05 10.30
N ARG A 48 30.23 -16.31 11.61
CA ARG A 48 30.08 -15.33 12.71
C ARG A 48 28.62 -14.97 13.07
N GLY A 49 27.63 -15.74 12.59
CA GLY A 49 26.23 -15.58 13.04
C GLY A 49 25.41 -14.47 12.37
N MET A 50 26.00 -13.70 11.46
CA MET A 50 25.27 -12.70 10.70
C MET A 50 24.28 -13.35 9.72
N LEU A 51 23.08 -12.78 9.54
CA LEU A 51 22.11 -13.27 8.57
C LEU A 51 22.69 -13.26 7.15
N ARG A 52 22.41 -14.31 6.39
CA ARG A 52 22.71 -14.33 4.97
C ARG A 52 21.56 -13.73 4.19
N ILE A 53 21.80 -12.59 3.56
CA ILE A 53 20.81 -11.87 2.77
C ILE A 53 21.08 -12.09 1.29
N PHE A 54 20.02 -12.40 0.54
CA PHE A 54 20.03 -12.52 -0.90
C PHE A 54 19.40 -11.27 -1.52
N LYS A 55 19.95 -10.77 -2.61
CA LYS A 55 19.44 -9.56 -3.27
C LYS A 55 18.07 -9.74 -3.91
N THR A 56 17.78 -10.95 -4.40
CA THR A 56 16.51 -11.29 -5.07
C THR A 56 15.95 -12.59 -4.54
N SER A 57 14.62 -12.76 -4.63
CA SER A 57 13.94 -14.04 -4.32
C SER A 57 14.50 -15.19 -5.15
N ASP A 58 14.78 -14.94 -6.43
CA ASP A 58 15.29 -15.97 -7.35
C ASP A 58 16.63 -16.55 -6.89
N THR A 59 17.55 -15.70 -6.44
CA THR A 59 18.84 -16.17 -5.90
C THR A 59 18.68 -16.99 -4.63
N ALA A 60 17.72 -16.61 -3.76
CA ALA A 60 17.39 -17.38 -2.56
C ALA A 60 16.75 -18.73 -2.90
N LEU A 61 15.81 -18.76 -3.86
CA LEU A 61 15.14 -19.97 -4.33
C LEU A 61 16.12 -20.94 -5.02
N HIS A 62 16.99 -20.43 -5.89
CA HIS A 62 18.03 -21.25 -6.52
C HIS A 62 18.94 -21.89 -5.48
N TRP A 63 19.37 -21.11 -4.49
CA TRP A 63 20.20 -21.62 -3.41
C TRP A 63 19.49 -22.73 -2.61
N CYS A 64 18.20 -22.57 -2.26
CA CYS A 64 17.42 -23.61 -1.58
C CYS A 64 17.33 -24.89 -2.43
N ARG A 65 17.11 -24.77 -3.74
CA ARG A 65 17.06 -25.92 -4.66
C ARG A 65 18.41 -26.63 -4.76
N ASP A 66 19.51 -25.87 -4.85
CA ASP A 66 20.87 -26.44 -4.90
C ASP A 66 21.24 -27.17 -3.59
N MET A 67 20.60 -26.77 -2.50
CA MET A 67 20.69 -27.46 -1.20
C MET A 67 19.87 -28.74 -1.13
N GLY A 68 18.98 -28.99 -2.11
CA GLY A 68 18.17 -30.19 -2.23
C GLY A 68 16.71 -30.04 -1.76
N PHE A 69 16.26 -28.84 -1.36
CA PHE A 69 14.88 -28.64 -0.97
C PHE A 69 13.93 -28.75 -2.18
N THR A 70 12.96 -29.67 -2.09
CA THR A 70 11.94 -29.91 -3.11
C THR A 70 10.65 -29.12 -2.84
N LYS A 71 10.43 -28.77 -1.56
CA LYS A 71 9.33 -27.89 -1.12
C LYS A 71 9.91 -26.63 -0.51
N ILE A 72 9.57 -25.49 -1.13
CA ILE A 72 10.00 -24.17 -0.68
C ILE A 72 8.78 -23.28 -0.61
N THR A 73 8.49 -22.75 0.57
CA THR A 73 7.45 -21.74 0.77
C THR A 73 8.04 -20.37 0.58
N VAL A 74 7.46 -19.57 -0.31
CA VAL A 74 7.82 -18.15 -0.44
C VAL A 74 6.83 -17.33 0.38
N GLN A 75 7.31 -16.76 1.46
CA GLN A 75 6.56 -15.76 2.20
C GLN A 75 6.84 -14.39 1.58
N LEU A 76 5.96 -13.97 0.70
CA LEU A 76 5.90 -12.59 0.28
C LEU A 76 5.44 -11.80 1.51
N HIS A 77 6.42 -11.27 2.25
CA HIS A 77 6.07 -10.29 3.27
C HIS A 77 5.29 -9.21 2.53
N LYS A 78 4.06 -8.95 2.97
CA LYS A 78 3.33 -7.79 2.49
C LYS A 78 4.29 -6.62 2.67
N MET A 79 4.79 -6.05 1.57
CA MET A 79 5.45 -4.75 1.56
C MET A 79 4.39 -3.68 1.85
N LEU A 80 3.72 -3.81 2.98
CA LEU A 80 2.71 -2.88 3.42
C LEU A 80 2.93 -2.71 4.92
N ASN A 81 3.57 -1.59 5.24
CA ASN A 81 3.68 -1.01 6.56
C ASN A 81 4.34 -1.91 7.61
N GLN A 82 5.59 -1.57 7.93
CA GLN A 82 6.22 -2.02 9.16
C GLN A 82 5.32 -1.65 10.33
N ASP A 83 5.01 -2.67 11.11
CA ASP A 83 4.34 -2.58 12.38
C ASP A 83 5.04 -1.56 13.29
N VAL A 84 4.41 -0.42 13.47
CA VAL A 84 4.41 0.21 14.78
C VAL A 84 3.26 -0.50 15.51
N ASP A 85 3.55 -1.21 16.58
CA ASP A 85 2.58 -1.84 17.46
C ASP A 85 1.44 -0.85 17.75
N GLY A 86 0.24 -1.18 17.35
CA GLY A 86 -0.96 -0.40 17.59
C GLY A 86 -1.89 -0.42 16.40
N ASP A 87 -2.87 -1.32 16.44
CA ASP A 87 -4.09 -1.29 15.61
C ASP A 87 -3.90 -1.30 14.09
N LYS A 88 -3.98 -2.50 13.49
CA LYS A 88 -3.95 -2.75 12.03
C LYS A 88 -5.20 -2.21 11.33
N THR A 89 -5.39 -0.91 11.30
CA THR A 89 -6.36 -0.32 10.39
C THR A 89 -5.81 -0.37 8.96
N ALA A 90 -6.50 -1.08 8.06
CA ALA A 90 -6.19 -1.09 6.63
C ALA A 90 -6.01 0.35 6.13
N ALA A 91 -5.02 0.57 5.24
CA ALA A 91 -4.82 1.90 4.67
C ALA A 91 -6.11 2.41 4.06
N ARG A 92 -6.57 3.57 4.53
CA ARG A 92 -7.86 4.15 4.14
C ARG A 92 -7.68 5.12 2.99
N ILE A 93 -8.46 4.91 1.94
CA ILE A 93 -8.51 5.78 0.76
C ILE A 93 -9.91 6.42 0.71
N LEU A 94 -9.97 7.72 0.59
CA LEU A 94 -11.20 8.43 0.30
C LEU A 94 -11.29 8.66 -1.21
N LEU A 95 -12.29 8.06 -1.84
CA LEU A 95 -12.65 8.28 -3.24
C LEU A 95 -13.86 9.21 -3.30
N VAL A 96 -13.68 10.39 -3.91
CA VAL A 96 -14.74 11.38 -4.10
C VAL A 96 -15.07 11.42 -5.59
N GLU A 97 -16.23 10.83 -5.95
CA GLU A 97 -16.61 10.56 -7.33
C GLU A 97 -18.11 10.31 -7.39
N ASP A 98 -18.82 10.91 -8.29
CA ASP A 98 -20.28 10.74 -8.41
C ASP A 98 -20.69 9.71 -9.46
N ASP A 99 -19.86 9.52 -10.51
CA ASP A 99 -20.15 8.53 -11.57
C ASP A 99 -19.94 7.09 -11.08
N LYS A 100 -20.97 6.28 -11.22
CA LYS A 100 -20.94 4.89 -10.76
C LYS A 100 -19.92 4.03 -11.50
N GLY A 101 -19.73 4.29 -12.80
CA GLY A 101 -18.78 3.55 -13.63
C GLY A 101 -17.35 3.82 -13.19
N ASP A 102 -17.01 5.10 -12.98
CA ASP A 102 -15.70 5.53 -12.54
C ASP A 102 -15.38 5.04 -11.11
N ILE A 103 -16.39 5.04 -10.23
CA ILE A 103 -16.27 4.44 -8.89
C ILE A 103 -15.91 2.96 -8.99
N GLU A 104 -16.66 2.17 -9.79
CA GLU A 104 -16.41 0.74 -9.93
C GLU A 104 -15.05 0.46 -10.55
N LEU A 105 -14.65 1.21 -11.57
CA LEU A 105 -13.35 1.08 -12.22
C LEU A 105 -12.21 1.37 -11.24
N THR A 106 -12.30 2.49 -10.49
CA THR A 106 -11.32 2.90 -9.51
C THR A 106 -11.21 1.87 -8.39
N MET A 107 -12.34 1.40 -7.85
CA MET A 107 -12.35 0.37 -6.81
C MET A 107 -11.73 -0.95 -7.28
N ARG A 108 -12.01 -1.38 -8.51
CA ARG A 108 -11.40 -2.59 -9.09
C ARG A 108 -9.89 -2.44 -9.25
N ALA A 109 -9.44 -1.28 -9.75
CA ALA A 109 -8.01 -1.00 -9.91
C ALA A 109 -7.28 -0.99 -8.56
N ILE A 110 -7.83 -0.32 -7.54
CA ILE A 110 -7.25 -0.28 -6.19
C ILE A 110 -7.19 -1.68 -5.56
N ARG A 111 -8.25 -2.49 -5.68
CA ARG A 111 -8.30 -3.85 -5.15
C ARG A 111 -7.29 -4.80 -5.80
N ARG A 112 -6.88 -4.54 -7.05
CA ARG A 112 -5.77 -5.27 -7.71
C ARG A 112 -4.42 -5.00 -7.07
N ILE A 113 -4.22 -3.80 -6.49
CA ILE A 113 -2.99 -3.46 -5.78
C ILE A 113 -2.97 -4.18 -4.43
N ASN A 114 -4.04 -4.01 -3.66
CA ASN A 114 -4.24 -4.66 -2.36
C ASN A 114 -5.73 -4.78 -2.03
N ALA A 115 -6.20 -6.01 -1.87
CA ALA A 115 -7.60 -6.30 -1.53
C ALA A 115 -8.02 -5.81 -0.13
N HIS A 116 -7.06 -5.43 0.73
CA HIS A 116 -7.33 -5.02 2.12
C HIS A 116 -7.39 -3.51 2.31
N PHE A 117 -7.28 -2.68 1.26
CA PHE A 117 -7.49 -1.25 1.42
C PHE A 117 -8.94 -0.95 1.82
N ASP A 118 -9.11 -0.08 2.82
CA ASP A 118 -10.41 0.45 3.22
C ASP A 118 -10.75 1.64 2.30
N ILE A 119 -11.68 1.42 1.36
CA ILE A 119 -12.07 2.43 0.37
C ILE A 119 -13.40 3.03 0.79
N ILE A 120 -13.36 4.29 1.17
CA ILE A 120 -14.56 5.08 1.47
C ILE A 120 -14.94 5.85 0.21
N VAL A 121 -16.17 5.68 -0.23
CA VAL A 121 -16.72 6.39 -1.40
C VAL A 121 -17.65 7.49 -0.95
N CYS A 122 -17.39 8.70 -1.38
CA CYS A 122 -18.28 9.86 -1.25
C CYS A 122 -18.71 10.32 -2.65
N ARG A 123 -20.00 10.56 -2.85
CA ARG A 123 -20.56 10.84 -4.17
C ARG A 123 -20.77 12.32 -4.46
N ASP A 124 -20.44 13.16 -3.54
CA ASP A 124 -20.42 14.61 -3.72
C ASP A 124 -19.44 15.28 -2.76
N GLY A 125 -19.11 16.53 -3.04
CA GLY A 125 -18.14 17.29 -2.24
C GLY A 125 -18.57 17.50 -0.81
N GLN A 126 -19.87 17.71 -0.56
CA GLN A 126 -20.39 17.89 0.81
C GLN A 126 -20.24 16.60 1.62
N GLU A 127 -20.59 15.46 1.03
CA GLU A 127 -20.42 14.15 1.68
C GLU A 127 -18.95 13.87 2.04
N ALA A 128 -18.01 14.27 1.17
CA ALA A 128 -16.58 14.14 1.44
C ALA A 128 -16.15 14.98 2.64
N LEU A 129 -16.62 16.23 2.74
CA LEU A 129 -16.35 17.08 3.89
C LEU A 129 -17.02 16.57 5.17
N ASP A 130 -18.27 16.11 5.07
CA ASP A 130 -18.98 15.50 6.20
C ASP A 130 -18.23 14.27 6.72
N PHE A 131 -17.66 13.46 5.82
CA PHE A 131 -16.80 12.34 6.22
C PHE A 131 -15.53 12.83 6.91
N LEU A 132 -14.78 13.76 6.31
CA LEU A 132 -13.50 14.23 6.85
C LEU A 132 -13.65 14.89 8.22
N PHE A 133 -14.74 15.63 8.45
CA PHE A 133 -14.98 16.40 9.68
C PHE A 133 -15.94 15.70 10.66
N ALA A 134 -16.29 14.45 10.42
CA ALA A 134 -17.24 13.69 11.24
C ALA A 134 -18.56 14.42 11.43
N MET A 135 -19.16 14.91 10.33
CA MET A 135 -20.45 15.61 10.32
C MET A 135 -21.55 14.75 9.69
N GLY A 136 -22.77 15.22 9.74
CA GLY A 136 -23.92 14.56 9.10
C GLY A 136 -24.07 13.08 9.50
N LYS A 137 -24.14 12.20 8.52
CA LYS A 137 -24.24 10.76 8.73
C LYS A 137 -22.94 10.14 9.31
N HIS A 138 -21.83 10.86 9.25
CA HIS A 138 -20.51 10.43 9.72
C HIS A 138 -20.16 10.92 11.13
N LYS A 139 -21.09 11.54 11.86
CA LYS A 139 -20.85 12.14 13.20
C LYS A 139 -20.35 11.17 14.27
N ALA A 140 -20.56 9.87 14.08
CA ALA A 140 -20.04 8.83 15.00
C ALA A 140 -18.60 8.37 14.65
N ARG A 141 -18.01 8.90 13.57
CA ARG A 141 -16.67 8.51 13.13
C ARG A 141 -15.59 9.11 14.05
N ASN A 142 -14.55 8.35 14.30
CA ASN A 142 -13.38 8.85 15.00
C ASN A 142 -12.60 9.81 14.10
N LEU A 143 -12.42 11.06 14.52
CA LEU A 143 -11.69 12.11 13.79
C LEU A 143 -10.20 11.78 13.58
N ASN A 144 -9.62 10.92 14.41
CA ASN A 144 -8.22 10.51 14.28
C ASN A 144 -8.00 9.47 13.16
N GLU A 145 -9.07 8.91 12.62
CA GLU A 145 -9.01 7.92 11.56
C GLU A 145 -9.13 8.56 10.16
N LEU A 146 -8.24 9.48 9.84
CA LEU A 146 -8.21 10.17 8.55
C LEU A 146 -7.70 9.25 7.43
N PRO A 147 -8.12 9.49 6.17
CA PRO A 147 -7.59 8.76 5.01
C PRO A 147 -6.12 9.08 4.80
N GLN A 148 -5.39 8.12 4.26
CA GLN A 148 -3.98 8.29 3.88
C GLN A 148 -3.83 8.86 2.47
N LEU A 149 -4.88 8.78 1.67
CA LEU A 149 -4.94 9.30 0.31
C LEU A 149 -6.38 9.73 -0.01
N ILE A 150 -6.52 10.85 -0.68
CA ILE A 150 -7.79 11.30 -1.27
C ILE A 150 -7.64 11.28 -2.79
N LEU A 151 -8.51 10.54 -3.47
CA LEU A 151 -8.72 10.62 -4.92
C LEU A 151 -9.96 11.48 -5.14
N LEU A 152 -9.80 12.60 -5.84
CA LEU A 152 -10.81 13.65 -5.92
C LEU A 152 -11.14 13.98 -7.37
N ASP A 153 -12.38 13.76 -7.79
CA ASP A 153 -12.86 14.34 -9.04
C ASP A 153 -13.16 15.85 -8.87
N LEU A 154 -13.04 16.58 -9.96
CA LEU A 154 -13.38 18.00 -10.01
C LEU A 154 -14.87 18.23 -10.28
N ASN A 155 -15.48 17.38 -11.13
CA ASN A 155 -16.83 17.55 -11.62
C ASN A 155 -17.84 16.85 -10.69
N LEU A 156 -17.95 17.36 -9.48
CA LEU A 156 -18.85 16.82 -8.47
C LEU A 156 -20.16 17.63 -8.38
N PRO A 157 -21.27 16.98 -8.06
CA PRO A 157 -22.52 17.70 -7.76
C PRO A 157 -22.40 18.46 -6.42
N LYS A 158 -23.23 19.49 -6.25
CA LYS A 158 -23.35 20.37 -5.09
C LYS A 158 -22.13 21.26 -4.83
N MET A 159 -20.93 20.73 -4.83
CA MET A 159 -19.68 21.42 -4.53
C MET A 159 -18.57 20.87 -5.42
N SER A 160 -17.87 21.74 -6.12
CA SER A 160 -16.77 21.36 -7.01
C SER A 160 -15.59 20.76 -6.23
N GLY A 161 -14.81 19.89 -6.91
CA GLY A 161 -13.60 19.34 -6.30
C GLY A 161 -12.58 20.39 -5.87
N HIS A 162 -12.52 21.53 -6.57
CA HIS A 162 -11.66 22.67 -6.17
C HIS A 162 -12.09 23.27 -4.83
N GLU A 163 -13.40 23.39 -4.57
CA GLU A 163 -13.90 23.89 -3.28
C GLU A 163 -13.66 22.89 -2.15
N VAL A 164 -13.80 21.59 -2.44
CA VAL A 164 -13.44 20.51 -1.50
C VAL A 164 -11.96 20.60 -1.15
N LEU A 165 -11.07 20.69 -2.17
CA LEU A 165 -9.62 20.81 -1.97
C LEU A 165 -9.26 22.03 -1.13
N LYS A 166 -9.84 23.20 -1.45
CA LYS A 166 -9.63 24.43 -0.67
C LYS A 166 -10.00 24.25 0.80
N THR A 167 -11.12 23.58 1.08
CA THR A 167 -11.57 23.32 2.45
C THR A 167 -10.63 22.36 3.18
N ILE A 168 -10.17 21.29 2.51
CA ILE A 168 -9.19 20.34 3.04
C ILE A 168 -7.90 21.06 3.44
N ARG A 169 -7.38 21.97 2.60
CA ARG A 169 -6.10 22.68 2.84
C ARG A 169 -6.19 23.74 3.92
N ASN A 170 -7.37 24.32 4.14
CA ASN A 170 -7.60 25.33 5.18
C ASN A 170 -7.81 24.73 6.59
N ASN A 171 -7.93 23.42 6.74
CA ASN A 171 -8.15 22.77 8.02
C ASN A 171 -6.88 22.11 8.55
N GLU A 172 -6.52 22.36 9.79
CA GLU A 172 -5.26 21.88 10.41
C GLU A 172 -5.13 20.36 10.43
N ASN A 173 -6.22 19.63 10.58
CA ASN A 173 -6.21 18.16 10.66
C ASN A 173 -6.10 17.50 9.29
N THR A 174 -6.55 18.16 8.22
CA THR A 174 -6.65 17.55 6.88
C THR A 174 -5.68 18.12 5.87
N ARG A 175 -5.07 19.28 6.13
CA ARG A 175 -4.24 20.01 5.15
C ARG A 175 -3.04 19.25 4.63
N TYR A 176 -2.57 18.23 5.35
CA TYR A 176 -1.41 17.42 4.96
C TYR A 176 -1.78 16.10 4.31
N ILE A 177 -3.06 15.76 4.23
CA ILE A 177 -3.49 14.53 3.54
C ILE A 177 -3.16 14.68 2.05
N PRO A 178 -2.46 13.70 1.44
CA PRO A 178 -2.24 13.68 0.01
C PRO A 178 -3.58 13.71 -0.75
N VAL A 179 -3.72 14.67 -1.67
CA VAL A 179 -4.88 14.77 -2.57
C VAL A 179 -4.39 14.65 -4.00
N VAL A 180 -4.85 13.63 -4.68
CA VAL A 180 -4.66 13.43 -6.12
C VAL A 180 -5.97 13.78 -6.82
N ILE A 181 -5.96 14.81 -7.64
CA ILE A 181 -7.08 15.10 -8.53
C ILE A 181 -7.08 14.05 -9.63
N LEU A 182 -8.22 13.41 -9.83
CA LEU A 182 -8.45 12.40 -10.87
C LEU A 182 -9.66 12.84 -11.70
N SER A 183 -9.44 13.54 -12.80
CA SER A 183 -10.49 14.20 -13.58
C SER A 183 -10.41 13.90 -15.06
N SER A 184 -11.53 13.94 -15.75
CA SER A 184 -11.59 13.91 -17.22
C SER A 184 -11.22 15.25 -17.86
N SER A 185 -11.22 16.36 -17.09
CA SER A 185 -10.81 17.68 -17.57
C SER A 185 -9.32 17.73 -17.85
N ASP A 186 -8.93 18.29 -19.01
CA ASP A 186 -7.58 18.63 -19.39
C ASP A 186 -7.39 20.15 -19.61
N GLU A 187 -8.33 20.95 -19.12
CA GLU A 187 -8.25 22.39 -19.19
C GLU A 187 -7.11 22.94 -18.32
N LEU A 188 -6.26 23.76 -18.92
CA LEU A 188 -5.12 24.35 -18.22
C LEU A 188 -5.56 25.16 -16.98
N SER A 189 -6.73 25.81 -17.03
CA SER A 189 -7.32 26.56 -15.91
C SER A 189 -7.61 25.65 -14.71
N ASP A 190 -8.13 24.46 -14.93
CA ASP A 190 -8.40 23.48 -13.86
C ASP A 190 -7.11 22.93 -13.26
N ILE A 191 -6.14 22.61 -14.11
CA ILE A 191 -4.83 22.13 -13.69
C ILE A 191 -4.13 23.19 -12.84
N GLN A 192 -4.04 24.43 -13.35
CA GLN A 192 -3.39 25.55 -12.66
C GLN A 192 -4.06 25.80 -11.30
N ARG A 193 -5.39 25.89 -11.29
CA ARG A 193 -6.15 26.11 -10.07
C ARG A 193 -5.96 24.99 -9.05
N GLY A 194 -5.88 23.74 -9.50
CA GLY A 194 -5.60 22.60 -8.63
C GLY A 194 -4.26 22.79 -7.91
N TYR A 195 -3.19 23.11 -8.62
CA TYR A 195 -1.86 23.34 -8.02
C TYR A 195 -1.83 24.60 -7.13
N GLU A 196 -2.48 25.67 -7.51
CA GLU A 196 -2.60 26.88 -6.66
C GLU A 196 -3.32 26.59 -5.33
N LEU A 197 -4.30 25.69 -5.35
CA LEU A 197 -5.02 25.24 -4.15
C LEU A 197 -4.26 24.16 -3.37
N GLY A 198 -3.15 23.64 -3.88
CA GLY A 198 -2.28 22.72 -3.18
C GLY A 198 -2.64 21.24 -3.33
N ASN A 199 -3.12 20.80 -4.51
CA ASN A 199 -3.15 19.35 -4.80
C ASN A 199 -1.73 18.80 -4.84
N ASN A 200 -1.59 17.49 -4.61
CA ASN A 200 -0.30 16.81 -4.67
C ASN A 200 0.00 16.28 -6.08
N SER A 201 -1.03 15.91 -6.82
CA SER A 201 -0.93 15.46 -8.20
C SER A 201 -2.23 15.76 -8.95
N TYR A 202 -2.11 16.05 -10.24
CA TYR A 202 -3.24 16.16 -11.15
C TYR A 202 -3.10 15.07 -12.21
N VAL A 203 -4.10 14.21 -12.31
CA VAL A 203 -4.08 13.06 -13.19
C VAL A 203 -5.32 13.06 -14.06
N ARG A 204 -5.13 13.10 -15.38
CA ARG A 204 -6.22 12.96 -16.33
C ARG A 204 -6.68 11.50 -16.36
N LYS A 205 -7.98 11.27 -16.21
CA LYS A 205 -8.58 9.93 -16.32
C LYS A 205 -8.35 9.37 -17.73
N PRO A 206 -7.58 8.26 -17.89
CA PRO A 206 -7.44 7.61 -19.18
C PRO A 206 -8.76 7.00 -19.65
N VAL A 207 -9.04 7.09 -20.96
CA VAL A 207 -10.23 6.45 -21.55
C VAL A 207 -10.07 4.93 -21.63
N GLU A 208 -8.85 4.45 -21.85
CA GLU A 208 -8.56 3.03 -21.94
C GLU A 208 -8.47 2.40 -20.55
N TYR A 209 -9.21 1.35 -20.32
CA TYR A 209 -9.29 0.65 -19.04
C TYR A 209 -7.93 0.20 -18.48
N GLU A 210 -7.08 -0.41 -19.32
CA GLU A 210 -5.77 -0.89 -18.86
C GLU A 210 -4.87 0.27 -18.42
N LYS A 211 -4.84 1.36 -19.19
CA LYS A 211 -4.10 2.58 -18.81
C LYS A 211 -4.64 3.20 -17.53
N PHE A 212 -5.96 3.17 -17.36
CA PHE A 212 -6.59 3.64 -16.12
C PHE A 212 -6.14 2.80 -14.93
N CYS A 213 -6.15 1.47 -15.05
CA CYS A 213 -5.67 0.57 -14.01
C CYS A 213 -4.19 0.80 -13.67
N ASP A 214 -3.33 0.96 -14.68
CA ASP A 214 -1.90 1.24 -14.49
C ASP A 214 -1.69 2.58 -13.79
N THR A 215 -2.47 3.59 -14.15
CA THR A 215 -2.44 4.92 -13.51
C THR A 215 -2.82 4.83 -12.03
N ILE A 216 -3.93 4.18 -11.70
CA ILE A 216 -4.37 4.00 -10.30
C ILE A 216 -3.34 3.17 -9.53
N LYS A 217 -2.75 2.15 -10.16
CA LYS A 217 -1.68 1.36 -9.55
C LYS A 217 -0.47 2.23 -9.20
N ALA A 218 0.02 3.05 -10.14
CA ALA A 218 1.16 3.94 -9.91
C ALA A 218 0.88 4.94 -8.76
N ILE A 219 -0.33 5.52 -8.71
CA ILE A 219 -0.76 6.40 -7.62
C ILE A 219 -0.73 5.66 -6.27
N GLY A 220 -1.31 4.47 -6.21
CA GLY A 220 -1.37 3.67 -4.99
C GLY A 220 0.02 3.23 -4.52
N GLU A 221 0.86 2.74 -5.41
CA GLU A 221 2.24 2.33 -5.08
C GLU A 221 3.07 3.51 -4.56
N TYR A 222 2.92 4.70 -5.15
CA TYR A 222 3.65 5.88 -4.68
C TYR A 222 3.10 6.37 -3.34
N TRP A 223 1.81 6.73 -3.25
CA TRP A 223 1.27 7.43 -2.10
C TRP A 223 1.04 6.55 -0.87
N LEU A 224 0.81 5.24 -1.05
CA LEU A 224 0.51 4.32 0.05
C LEU A 224 1.70 3.42 0.44
N SER A 225 2.75 3.35 -0.40
CA SER A 225 3.89 2.46 -0.14
C SER A 225 5.24 3.17 -0.14
N THR A 226 5.43 4.17 -1.03
CA THR A 226 6.72 4.85 -1.21
C THR A 226 6.78 6.16 -0.44
N ASN A 227 5.69 6.93 -0.45
CA ASN A 227 5.62 8.22 0.21
C ASN A 227 5.68 8.08 1.73
N ILE A 228 6.50 8.91 2.38
CA ILE A 228 6.55 9.00 3.84
C ILE A 228 5.48 9.99 4.29
N ALA A 229 4.42 9.49 4.89
CA ALA A 229 3.36 10.32 5.46
C ALA A 229 3.82 10.98 6.77
N LEU A 230 3.24 12.14 7.10
CA LEU A 230 3.46 12.74 8.40
C LEU A 230 2.91 11.83 9.51
N PRO A 231 3.64 11.65 10.63
CA PRO A 231 3.13 10.92 11.77
C PRO A 231 1.80 11.52 12.24
N LYS A 232 0.84 10.67 12.57
CA LYS A 232 -0.41 11.11 13.22
C LYS A 232 -0.07 11.54 14.65
N HIS A 233 -0.47 12.75 15.01
CA HIS A 233 -0.36 13.24 16.38
C HIS A 233 -1.50 12.71 17.23
#